data_f2545ff13f73b5e77b09d6ac25c0a2cc
#
_entry.id   f2545ff13f73b5e77b09d6ac25c0a2cc
#
_cell.length_a   1.000
_cell.length_b   1.000
_cell.length_c   1.000
_cell.angle_alpha   90.00
_cell.angle_beta   90.00
_cell.angle_gamma   90.00
#
_symmetry.space_group_name_H-M   'P 1'
#
loop_
_entity.id
_entity.type
_entity.pdbx_description
1 polymer ?
#
loop_
_entity_poly.entity_id
_entity_poly.type
_entity_poly.pdbx_seq_one_letter_code
_entity_poly.pdbx_strand_id
1 'polypeptide(L)'
;MSISILTDVPEWVRPLVSLLESRGTSVHVTDDPEEIVANGLTVNRVSALLAERDKARADRITHSLQAWEAEGRSVVNGSLCFQIGYSKLAQAKLFTECGVLTPQTYPAVPGGRAIQGKAVLLKPPAGGFGRGIRRLENGEPASDGLFNRDEGWIEQELLTAADGCVHRVEVLGSDVLYEARSPVQADQFNYCLAHPESDVTLWPPRDIAPKVAESVKKILRAAKMELGAVVYLLDEEDNPVFIDLNPVSSFHPGATAVLGRDPLDATASYLVHRSAGVETKGQR
;
A
#
# COMPACT_ATOMS: atom_id res chain seq x y z
N MET A 1 6.80 -1.34 -27.35
CA MET A 1 6.87 -1.30 -25.88
C MET A 1 5.98 -2.41 -25.32
N SER A 2 6.47 -3.18 -24.35
CA SER A 2 5.72 -4.25 -23.71
C SER A 2 5.67 -4.05 -22.20
N ILE A 3 4.48 -4.23 -21.61
CA ILE A 3 4.25 -4.16 -20.16
C ILE A 3 3.55 -5.44 -19.74
N SER A 4 4.13 -6.13 -18.74
CA SER A 4 3.46 -7.24 -18.08
C SER A 4 2.90 -6.76 -16.74
N ILE A 5 1.63 -7.06 -16.46
CA ILE A 5 0.98 -6.73 -15.19
C ILE A 5 0.68 -8.03 -14.45
N LEU A 6 1.38 -8.23 -13.34
CA LEU A 6 1.13 -9.33 -12.42
C LEU A 6 0.07 -8.90 -11.41
N THR A 7 -1.08 -9.59 -11.37
CA THR A 7 -2.19 -9.24 -10.48
C THR A 7 -3.03 -10.47 -10.12
N ASP A 8 -3.52 -10.52 -8.89
CA ASP A 8 -4.47 -11.55 -8.42
C ASP A 8 -5.95 -11.11 -8.56
N VAL A 9 -6.18 -9.88 -9.08
CA VAL A 9 -7.52 -9.30 -9.29
C VAL A 9 -7.53 -8.56 -10.64
N PRO A 10 -7.66 -9.28 -11.78
CA PRO A 10 -7.59 -8.70 -13.12
C PRO A 10 -8.58 -7.55 -13.36
N GLU A 11 -9.73 -7.57 -12.70
CA GLU A 11 -10.76 -6.53 -12.84
C GLU A 11 -10.26 -5.15 -12.41
N TRP A 12 -9.39 -5.10 -11.41
CA TRP A 12 -8.85 -3.83 -10.88
C TRP A 12 -7.90 -3.13 -11.85
N VAL A 13 -7.28 -3.88 -12.74
CA VAL A 13 -6.32 -3.33 -13.71
C VAL A 13 -6.90 -3.11 -15.10
N ARG A 14 -8.09 -3.63 -15.39
CA ARG A 14 -8.73 -3.52 -16.72
C ARG A 14 -8.82 -2.08 -17.27
N PRO A 15 -9.21 -1.05 -16.50
CA PRO A 15 -9.22 0.32 -17.01
C PRO A 15 -7.82 0.83 -17.38
N LEU A 16 -6.78 0.47 -16.60
CA LEU A 16 -5.39 0.82 -16.89
C LEU A 16 -4.89 0.13 -18.15
N VAL A 17 -5.23 -1.15 -18.33
CA VAL A 17 -4.89 -1.94 -19.53
C VAL A 17 -5.44 -1.26 -20.77
N SER A 18 -6.74 -0.91 -20.78
CA SER A 18 -7.38 -0.22 -21.91
C SER A 18 -6.67 1.09 -22.27
N LEU A 19 -6.24 1.87 -21.28
CA LEU A 19 -5.49 3.12 -21.51
C LEU A 19 -4.09 2.85 -22.09
N LEU A 20 -3.38 1.83 -21.63
CA LEU A 20 -2.06 1.47 -22.14
C LEU A 20 -2.15 0.97 -23.60
N GLU A 21 -3.12 0.12 -23.90
CA GLU A 21 -3.35 -0.40 -25.27
C GLU A 21 -3.76 0.70 -26.25
N SER A 22 -4.61 1.65 -25.82
CA SER A 22 -4.97 2.83 -26.64
C SER A 22 -3.77 3.70 -27.02
N ARG A 23 -2.67 3.58 -26.30
CA ARG A 23 -1.39 4.26 -26.54
C ARG A 23 -0.39 3.42 -27.34
N GLY A 24 -0.83 2.29 -27.89
CA GLY A 24 0.00 1.40 -28.68
C GLY A 24 0.97 0.55 -27.87
N THR A 25 0.74 0.40 -26.55
CA THR A 25 1.55 -0.49 -25.69
C THR A 25 0.95 -1.88 -25.71
N SER A 26 1.78 -2.91 -25.95
CA SER A 26 1.37 -4.30 -25.76
C SER A 26 1.31 -4.61 -24.27
N VAL A 27 0.17 -5.07 -23.78
CA VAL A 27 -0.02 -5.40 -22.36
C VAL A 27 -0.34 -6.87 -22.19
N HIS A 28 0.38 -7.53 -21.30
CA HIS A 28 0.14 -8.91 -20.87
C HIS A 28 -0.30 -8.89 -19.40
N VAL A 29 -1.48 -9.42 -19.10
CA VAL A 29 -2.00 -9.51 -17.74
C VAL A 29 -2.05 -10.96 -17.31
N THR A 30 -1.43 -11.29 -16.19
CA THR A 30 -1.44 -12.64 -15.64
C THR A 30 -1.43 -12.61 -14.11
N ASP A 31 -1.85 -13.70 -13.51
CA ASP A 31 -1.73 -13.96 -12.08
C ASP A 31 -0.64 -15.02 -11.79
N ASP A 32 0.01 -15.55 -12.84
CA ASP A 32 1.10 -16.50 -12.77
C ASP A 32 2.45 -15.81 -13.07
N PRO A 33 3.39 -15.77 -12.12
CA PRO A 33 4.70 -15.18 -12.37
C PRO A 33 5.51 -15.91 -13.48
N GLU A 34 5.22 -17.18 -13.77
CA GLU A 34 5.92 -17.93 -14.83
C GLU A 34 5.55 -17.47 -16.24
N GLU A 35 4.38 -16.83 -16.40
CA GLU A 35 3.92 -16.28 -17.67
C GLU A 35 4.45 -14.86 -17.94
N ILE A 36 5.18 -14.25 -17.00
CA ILE A 36 5.71 -12.89 -17.17
C ILE A 36 6.80 -12.87 -18.23
N VAL A 37 6.59 -12.07 -19.28
CA VAL A 37 7.52 -11.90 -20.39
C VAL A 37 8.83 -11.25 -19.91
N ALA A 38 9.98 -11.87 -20.25
CA ALA A 38 11.29 -11.44 -19.77
C ALA A 38 11.69 -10.02 -20.24
N ASN A 39 11.28 -9.63 -21.45
CA ASN A 39 11.63 -8.35 -22.05
C ASN A 39 10.49 -7.35 -21.89
N GLY A 40 10.73 -6.28 -21.13
CA GLY A 40 9.75 -5.24 -20.90
C GLY A 40 9.69 -4.77 -19.45
N LEU A 41 8.70 -3.95 -19.16
CA LEU A 41 8.41 -3.48 -17.81
C LEU A 41 7.45 -4.46 -17.13
N THR A 42 7.80 -4.93 -15.94
CA THR A 42 6.87 -5.67 -15.08
C THR A 42 6.25 -4.71 -14.06
N VAL A 43 4.93 -4.75 -13.94
CA VAL A 43 4.18 -3.96 -12.93
C VAL A 43 3.51 -4.92 -11.96
N ASN A 44 3.94 -4.92 -10.71
CA ASN A 44 3.31 -5.73 -9.67
C ASN A 44 2.09 -5.00 -9.10
N ARG A 45 0.93 -5.59 -9.30
CA ARG A 45 -0.38 -5.15 -8.80
C ARG A 45 -1.07 -6.23 -7.98
N VAL A 46 -0.31 -7.16 -7.43
CA VAL A 46 -0.82 -8.22 -6.54
C VAL A 46 -1.25 -7.59 -5.23
N SER A 47 -2.47 -7.89 -4.80
CA SER A 47 -3.04 -7.31 -3.59
C SER A 47 -2.44 -7.92 -2.31
N ALA A 48 -2.38 -7.14 -1.24
CA ALA A 48 -2.01 -7.63 0.09
C ALA A 48 -2.94 -8.75 0.60
N LEU A 49 -4.16 -8.83 0.06
CA LEU A 49 -5.14 -9.87 0.37
C LEU A 49 -4.71 -11.26 -0.10
N LEU A 50 -3.81 -11.35 -1.07
CA LEU A 50 -3.30 -12.65 -1.51
C LEU A 50 -2.58 -13.36 -0.37
N ALA A 51 -1.74 -12.66 0.38
CA ALA A 51 -1.00 -13.24 1.50
C ALA A 51 -1.92 -13.74 2.63
N GLU A 52 -3.09 -13.12 2.81
CA GLU A 52 -4.14 -13.59 3.74
C GLU A 52 -4.79 -14.89 3.26
N ARG A 53 -5.02 -15.01 1.94
CA ARG A 53 -5.75 -16.15 1.34
C ARG A 53 -4.85 -17.31 0.97
N ASP A 54 -3.66 -17.02 0.47
CA ASP A 54 -2.69 -18.00 -0.04
C ASP A 54 -1.26 -17.47 0.16
N LYS A 55 -0.75 -17.69 1.38
CA LYS A 55 0.61 -17.30 1.75
C LYS A 55 1.67 -17.95 0.86
N ALA A 56 1.49 -19.22 0.51
CA ALA A 56 2.45 -19.94 -0.31
C ALA A 56 2.57 -19.33 -1.71
N ARG A 57 1.46 -18.87 -2.28
CA ARG A 57 1.47 -18.14 -3.55
C ARG A 57 2.12 -16.77 -3.42
N ALA A 58 1.83 -16.02 -2.35
CA ALA A 58 2.49 -14.75 -2.08
C ALA A 58 4.01 -14.92 -1.94
N ASP A 59 4.47 -15.98 -1.27
CA ASP A 59 5.89 -16.30 -1.14
C ASP A 59 6.51 -16.64 -2.51
N ARG A 60 5.86 -17.44 -3.37
CA ARG A 60 6.33 -17.72 -4.74
C ARG A 60 6.46 -16.44 -5.57
N ILE A 61 5.46 -15.57 -5.53
CA ILE A 61 5.51 -14.27 -6.22
C ILE A 61 6.68 -13.43 -5.70
N THR A 62 6.89 -13.40 -4.40
CA THR A 62 8.03 -12.70 -3.81
C THR A 62 9.36 -13.21 -4.35
N HIS A 63 9.56 -14.54 -4.42
CA HIS A 63 10.77 -15.14 -4.96
C HIS A 63 10.95 -14.82 -6.44
N SER A 64 9.90 -14.86 -7.26
CA SER A 64 9.96 -14.47 -8.67
C SER A 64 10.35 -13.00 -8.85
N LEU A 65 9.75 -12.08 -8.07
CA LEU A 65 10.12 -10.67 -8.10
C LEU A 65 11.59 -10.47 -7.72
N GLN A 66 12.10 -11.15 -6.70
CA GLN A 66 13.51 -11.10 -6.28
C GLN A 66 14.44 -11.63 -7.38
N ALA A 67 14.09 -12.73 -8.03
CA ALA A 67 14.86 -13.29 -9.13
C ALA A 67 14.94 -12.30 -10.31
N TRP A 68 13.83 -11.71 -10.71
CA TRP A 68 13.81 -10.72 -11.80
C TRP A 68 14.61 -9.46 -11.47
N GLU A 69 14.53 -8.98 -10.23
CA GLU A 69 15.34 -7.86 -9.77
C GLU A 69 16.85 -8.18 -9.78
N ALA A 70 17.22 -9.40 -9.40
CA ALA A 70 18.61 -9.88 -9.48
C ALA A 70 19.13 -10.02 -10.93
N GLU A 71 18.25 -10.36 -11.86
CA GLU A 71 18.52 -10.38 -13.31
C GLU A 71 18.60 -8.97 -13.91
N GLY A 72 18.34 -7.91 -13.15
CA GLY A 72 18.34 -6.52 -13.61
C GLY A 72 17.09 -6.13 -14.40
N ARG A 73 16.02 -6.91 -14.31
CA ARG A 73 14.73 -6.59 -14.96
C ARG A 73 14.10 -5.36 -14.28
N SER A 74 13.37 -4.59 -15.06
CA SER A 74 12.66 -3.41 -14.53
C SER A 74 11.31 -3.84 -13.94
N VAL A 75 11.15 -3.62 -12.65
CA VAL A 75 9.92 -3.97 -11.91
C VAL A 75 9.42 -2.75 -11.16
N VAL A 76 8.15 -2.41 -11.34
CA VAL A 76 7.43 -1.41 -10.55
C VAL A 76 6.78 -2.10 -9.36
N ASN A 77 6.97 -1.57 -8.15
CA ASN A 77 6.54 -2.18 -6.89
C ASN A 77 7.08 -3.61 -6.72
N GLY A 78 8.41 -3.73 -6.75
CA GLY A 78 9.11 -5.02 -6.69
C GLY A 78 8.95 -5.76 -5.36
N SER A 79 9.87 -6.71 -5.13
CA SER A 79 9.78 -7.68 -4.02
C SER A 79 9.72 -7.02 -2.64
N LEU A 80 10.57 -6.01 -2.39
CA LEU A 80 10.60 -5.29 -1.11
C LEU A 80 9.27 -4.57 -0.85
N CYS A 81 8.77 -3.85 -1.87
CA CYS A 81 7.51 -3.12 -1.78
C CYS A 81 6.34 -4.07 -1.52
N PHE A 82 6.31 -5.21 -2.21
CA PHE A 82 5.28 -6.23 -2.04
C PHE A 82 5.29 -6.82 -0.62
N GLN A 83 6.46 -7.23 -0.10
CA GLN A 83 6.60 -7.76 1.26
C GLN A 83 6.15 -6.77 2.33
N ILE A 84 6.55 -5.50 2.21
CA ILE A 84 6.11 -4.44 3.12
C ILE A 84 4.59 -4.25 3.02
N GLY A 85 4.04 -4.29 1.81
CA GLY A 85 2.62 -4.06 1.56
C GLY A 85 1.70 -5.02 2.33
N TYR A 86 2.09 -6.29 2.48
CA TYR A 86 1.25 -7.25 3.20
C TYR A 86 1.66 -7.50 4.66
N SER A 87 2.83 -7.04 5.12
CA SER A 87 3.29 -7.25 6.49
C SER A 87 3.18 -6.01 7.36
N LYS A 88 2.21 -5.99 8.27
CA LYS A 88 1.99 -4.84 9.18
C LYS A 88 3.19 -4.58 10.10
N LEU A 89 3.91 -5.63 10.51
CA LEU A 89 5.14 -5.48 11.28
C LEU A 89 6.27 -4.87 10.45
N ALA A 90 6.41 -5.29 9.17
CA ALA A 90 7.40 -4.71 8.27
C ALA A 90 7.12 -3.23 7.98
N GLN A 91 5.84 -2.84 7.86
CA GLN A 91 5.44 -1.43 7.71
C GLN A 91 5.87 -0.59 8.91
N ALA A 92 5.55 -1.03 10.13
CA ALA A 92 5.93 -0.31 11.35
C ALA A 92 7.46 -0.16 11.48
N LYS A 93 8.21 -1.23 11.17
CA LYS A 93 9.66 -1.19 11.12
C LYS A 93 10.18 -0.19 10.09
N LEU A 94 9.66 -0.21 8.86
CA LEU A 94 10.01 0.74 7.81
C LEU A 94 9.78 2.19 8.26
N PHE A 95 8.62 2.50 8.84
CA PHE A 95 8.30 3.86 9.30
C PHE A 95 9.30 4.33 10.38
N THR A 96 9.64 3.45 11.33
CA THR A 96 10.66 3.73 12.34
C THR A 96 12.03 4.00 11.70
N GLU A 97 12.46 3.16 10.76
CA GLU A 97 13.73 3.33 10.03
C GLU A 97 13.77 4.60 9.17
N CYS A 98 12.63 5.05 8.67
CA CYS A 98 12.50 6.34 7.97
C CYS A 98 12.57 7.55 8.90
N GLY A 99 12.54 7.35 10.23
CA GLY A 99 12.49 8.42 11.22
C GLY A 99 11.18 9.21 11.17
N VAL A 100 10.07 8.56 10.78
CA VAL A 100 8.73 9.14 10.85
C VAL A 100 7.97 8.59 12.04
N LEU A 101 7.00 9.35 12.56
CA LEU A 101 6.17 8.88 13.66
C LEU A 101 5.29 7.72 13.21
N THR A 102 5.18 6.71 14.04
CA THR A 102 4.34 5.53 13.85
C THR A 102 3.88 5.01 15.21
N PRO A 103 2.68 4.40 15.33
CA PRO A 103 2.24 3.86 16.62
C PRO A 103 3.16 2.73 17.09
N GLN A 104 3.31 2.59 18.41
CA GLN A 104 3.99 1.44 18.97
C GLN A 104 3.39 0.15 18.41
N THR A 105 4.23 -0.72 17.86
CA THR A 105 3.81 -1.93 17.19
C THR A 105 4.75 -3.07 17.55
N TYR A 106 4.20 -4.17 18.06
CA TYR A 106 4.96 -5.35 18.49
C TYR A 106 4.26 -6.62 18.02
N PRO A 107 4.97 -7.74 17.89
CA PRO A 107 4.34 -9.05 17.79
C PRO A 107 3.38 -9.28 18.96
N ALA A 108 2.19 -9.75 18.67
CA ALA A 108 1.20 -10.04 19.70
C ALA A 108 1.62 -11.23 20.56
N VAL A 109 1.24 -11.20 21.85
CA VAL A 109 1.56 -12.24 22.83
C VAL A 109 0.30 -13.04 23.12
N PRO A 110 0.25 -14.35 22.77
CA PRO A 110 -0.89 -15.20 23.10
C PRO A 110 -1.20 -15.22 24.60
N GLY A 111 -2.46 -15.03 24.95
CA GLY A 111 -2.91 -14.96 26.35
C GLY A 111 -2.39 -13.77 27.16
N GLY A 112 -1.69 -12.84 26.51
CA GLY A 112 -1.05 -11.70 27.16
C GLY A 112 -1.24 -10.39 26.41
N ARG A 113 -0.32 -9.45 26.66
CA ARG A 113 -0.27 -8.11 26.03
C ARG A 113 1.20 -7.72 25.81
N ALA A 114 1.51 -7.24 24.60
CA ALA A 114 2.80 -6.63 24.29
C ALA A 114 2.84 -5.16 24.74
N ILE A 115 1.71 -4.45 24.63
CA ILE A 115 1.57 -3.04 25.03
C ILE A 115 0.70 -2.98 26.29
N GLN A 116 1.25 -2.40 27.36
CA GLN A 116 0.56 -2.23 28.65
C GLN A 116 0.01 -0.83 28.85
N GLY A 117 -1.02 -0.70 29.67
CA GLY A 117 -1.52 0.60 30.15
C GLY A 117 -2.42 1.36 29.17
N LYS A 118 -2.71 0.80 27.98
CA LYS A 118 -3.57 1.46 26.98
C LYS A 118 -4.36 0.47 26.13
N ALA A 119 -5.38 0.97 25.45
CA ALA A 119 -6.09 0.22 24.41
C ALA A 119 -5.19 0.02 23.18
N VAL A 120 -5.36 -1.11 22.48
CA VAL A 120 -4.61 -1.46 21.29
C VAL A 120 -5.51 -2.00 20.19
N LEU A 121 -4.97 -2.03 18.99
CA LEU A 121 -5.49 -2.79 17.87
C LEU A 121 -4.70 -4.10 17.71
N LEU A 122 -5.39 -5.21 17.80
CA LEU A 122 -4.88 -6.50 17.40
C LEU A 122 -5.14 -6.68 15.91
N LYS A 123 -4.06 -6.80 15.11
CA LYS A 123 -4.15 -6.88 13.66
C LYS A 123 -3.62 -8.24 13.16
N PRO A 124 -4.27 -8.87 12.17
CA PRO A 124 -3.74 -10.08 11.55
C PRO A 124 -2.41 -9.81 10.82
N PRO A 125 -1.58 -10.83 10.59
CA PRO A 125 -0.27 -10.69 9.96
C PRO A 125 -0.33 -10.10 8.54
N ALA A 126 -1.39 -10.46 7.80
CA ALA A 126 -1.65 -9.96 6.45
C ALA A 126 -3.14 -9.61 6.33
N GLY A 127 -3.49 -8.81 5.34
CA GLY A 127 -4.87 -8.44 5.07
C GLY A 127 -5.04 -6.98 4.67
N GLY A 128 -6.28 -6.60 4.40
CA GLY A 128 -6.66 -5.25 4.00
C GLY A 128 -8.11 -4.95 4.37
N PHE A 129 -8.55 -3.72 4.09
CA PHE A 129 -9.92 -3.24 4.32
C PHE A 129 -10.37 -3.34 5.80
N GLY A 130 -9.44 -3.28 6.74
CA GLY A 130 -9.74 -3.39 8.17
C GLY A 130 -10.22 -4.76 8.65
N ARG A 131 -10.17 -5.79 7.77
CA ARG A 131 -10.67 -7.13 8.13
C ARG A 131 -9.82 -7.77 9.22
N GLY A 132 -10.50 -8.41 10.17
CA GLY A 132 -9.87 -9.12 11.28
C GLY A 132 -9.23 -8.24 12.35
N ILE A 133 -9.23 -6.91 12.19
CA ILE A 133 -8.75 -5.99 13.23
C ILE A 133 -9.71 -6.06 14.42
N ARG A 134 -9.15 -6.15 15.62
CA ARG A 134 -9.89 -6.11 16.89
C ARG A 134 -9.33 -5.04 17.78
N ARG A 135 -10.20 -4.31 18.43
CA ARG A 135 -9.84 -3.43 19.54
C ARG A 135 -9.79 -4.25 20.82
N LEU A 136 -8.73 -4.11 21.58
CA LEU A 136 -8.62 -4.65 22.94
C LEU A 136 -8.52 -3.46 23.90
N GLU A 137 -9.33 -3.50 24.93
CA GLU A 137 -9.29 -2.48 25.99
C GLU A 137 -8.05 -2.65 26.88
N ASN A 138 -7.76 -1.63 27.69
CA ASN A 138 -6.63 -1.70 28.60
C ASN A 138 -6.77 -2.89 29.56
N GLY A 139 -5.77 -3.77 29.59
CA GLY A 139 -5.76 -4.98 30.43
C GLY A 139 -6.48 -6.19 29.82
N GLU A 140 -7.20 -6.07 28.70
CA GLU A 140 -7.83 -7.18 28.02
C GLU A 140 -6.76 -8.01 27.28
N PRO A 141 -6.56 -9.30 27.59
CA PRO A 141 -5.54 -10.12 26.94
C PRO A 141 -5.96 -10.50 25.51
N ALA A 142 -4.97 -10.67 24.63
CA ALA A 142 -5.21 -11.28 23.33
C ALA A 142 -5.57 -12.76 23.51
N SER A 143 -6.75 -13.18 23.00
CA SER A 143 -7.24 -14.55 23.14
C SER A 143 -6.36 -15.56 22.42
N ASP A 144 -5.96 -16.65 23.09
CA ASP A 144 -5.14 -17.73 22.53
C ASP A 144 -5.73 -18.34 21.24
N GLY A 145 -7.06 -18.41 21.15
CA GLY A 145 -7.77 -18.97 20.00
C GLY A 145 -7.55 -18.22 18.68
N LEU A 146 -7.06 -16.97 18.73
CA LEU A 146 -6.74 -16.17 17.55
C LEU A 146 -5.44 -16.62 16.88
N PHE A 147 -4.51 -17.16 17.64
CA PHE A 147 -3.16 -17.51 17.20
C PHE A 147 -3.05 -18.93 16.62
N ASN A 148 -4.11 -19.74 16.71
CA ASN A 148 -4.11 -21.15 16.30
C ASN A 148 -4.03 -21.37 14.79
N ARG A 149 -4.17 -20.33 13.97
CA ARG A 149 -4.21 -20.43 12.51
C ARG A 149 -3.10 -19.68 11.79
N ASP A 150 -2.62 -18.57 12.36
CA ASP A 150 -1.67 -17.68 11.72
C ASP A 150 -0.64 -17.16 12.71
N GLU A 151 0.63 -17.36 12.41
CA GLU A 151 1.73 -16.69 13.08
C GLU A 151 1.85 -15.24 12.58
N GLY A 152 2.30 -14.34 13.45
CA GLY A 152 2.63 -12.96 13.04
C GLY A 152 1.56 -11.91 13.30
N TRP A 153 0.55 -12.21 14.14
CA TRP A 153 -0.34 -11.18 14.68
C TRP A 153 0.45 -10.08 15.38
N ILE A 154 -0.02 -8.86 15.29
CA ILE A 154 0.60 -7.72 15.96
C ILE A 154 -0.37 -7.01 16.89
N GLU A 155 0.17 -6.45 17.96
CA GLU A 155 -0.46 -5.40 18.74
C GLU A 155 0.07 -4.05 18.28
N GLN A 156 -0.83 -3.14 17.97
CA GLN A 156 -0.50 -1.76 17.63
C GLN A 156 -1.27 -0.82 18.54
N GLU A 157 -0.59 0.19 19.06
CA GLU A 157 -1.20 1.24 19.86
C GLU A 157 -2.41 1.83 19.12
N LEU A 158 -3.54 1.94 19.82
CA LEU A 158 -4.71 2.65 19.32
C LEU A 158 -4.49 4.15 19.49
N LEU A 159 -4.45 4.84 18.37
CA LEU A 159 -4.33 6.30 18.34
C LEU A 159 -5.70 6.94 18.11
N THR A 160 -5.90 8.09 18.71
CA THR A 160 -7.02 8.99 18.40
C THR A 160 -6.55 10.00 17.36
N ALA A 161 -7.27 10.13 16.27
CA ALA A 161 -7.02 11.16 15.27
C ALA A 161 -7.47 12.52 15.84
N ALA A 162 -6.56 13.48 15.98
CA ALA A 162 -6.85 14.77 16.61
C ALA A 162 -7.89 15.59 15.82
N ASP A 163 -7.85 15.48 14.49
CA ASP A 163 -8.83 16.13 13.59
C ASP A 163 -10.02 15.23 13.22
N GLY A 164 -10.13 14.06 13.84
CA GLY A 164 -11.18 13.09 13.58
C GLY A 164 -11.12 12.43 12.21
N CYS A 165 -10.00 12.51 11.49
CA CYS A 165 -9.85 11.98 10.13
C CYS A 165 -8.71 10.96 10.00
N VAL A 166 -8.88 10.05 9.05
CA VAL A 166 -7.80 9.27 8.47
C VAL A 166 -7.38 9.93 7.17
N HIS A 167 -6.09 10.10 7.01
CA HIS A 167 -5.46 10.71 5.84
C HIS A 167 -4.80 9.64 4.98
N ARG A 168 -5.10 9.67 3.69
CA ARG A 168 -4.53 8.77 2.70
C ARG A 168 -3.90 9.57 1.57
N VAL A 169 -2.61 9.42 1.39
CA VAL A 169 -1.84 10.10 0.33
C VAL A 169 -1.59 9.13 -0.81
N GLU A 170 -2.19 9.41 -1.96
CA GLU A 170 -1.95 8.65 -3.20
C GLU A 170 -0.69 9.15 -3.89
N VAL A 171 0.08 8.22 -4.45
CA VAL A 171 1.40 8.50 -5.01
C VAL A 171 1.60 7.87 -6.39
N LEU A 172 2.46 8.51 -7.19
CA LEU A 172 2.87 8.05 -8.51
C LEU A 172 4.35 8.40 -8.74
N GLY A 173 5.19 7.38 -8.94
CA GLY A 173 6.63 7.57 -8.99
C GLY A 173 7.17 8.08 -7.66
N SER A 174 7.83 9.23 -7.68
CA SER A 174 8.32 9.91 -6.47
C SER A 174 7.38 11.01 -5.96
N ASP A 175 6.25 11.21 -6.63
CA ASP A 175 5.38 12.36 -6.41
C ASP A 175 4.10 12.00 -5.68
N VAL A 176 3.65 12.93 -4.85
CA VAL A 176 2.32 12.91 -4.25
C VAL A 176 1.31 13.34 -5.30
N LEU A 177 0.25 12.56 -5.49
CA LEU A 177 -0.84 12.91 -6.40
C LEU A 177 -1.90 13.75 -5.69
N TYR A 178 -2.45 13.25 -4.61
CA TYR A 178 -3.46 13.93 -3.80
C TYR A 178 -3.55 13.28 -2.42
N GLU A 179 -4.19 13.97 -1.52
CA GLU A 179 -4.58 13.44 -0.20
C GLU A 179 -6.10 13.31 -0.14
N ALA A 180 -6.55 12.22 0.42
CA ALA A 180 -7.94 11.97 0.76
C ALA A 180 -8.09 11.90 2.28
N ARG A 181 -9.07 12.62 2.82
CA ARG A 181 -9.41 12.65 4.25
C ARG A 181 -10.78 12.03 4.45
N SER A 182 -10.83 10.99 5.26
CA SER A 182 -12.06 10.28 5.62
C SER A 182 -12.30 10.41 7.11
N PRO A 183 -13.53 10.74 7.57
CA PRO A 183 -13.85 10.74 8.99
C PRO A 183 -13.56 9.38 9.63
N VAL A 184 -12.97 9.39 10.82
CA VAL A 184 -12.81 8.18 11.63
C VAL A 184 -14.19 7.76 12.13
N GLN A 185 -14.56 6.51 11.86
CA GLN A 185 -15.78 5.92 12.40
C GLN A 185 -15.39 4.95 13.52
N ALA A 186 -16.11 5.04 14.65
CA ALA A 186 -15.89 4.16 15.78
C ALA A 186 -15.99 2.69 15.33
N ASP A 187 -14.98 1.89 15.69
CA ASP A 187 -14.90 0.44 15.40
C ASP A 187 -14.91 0.06 13.91
N GLN A 188 -14.73 1.01 13.01
CA GLN A 188 -14.53 0.76 11.59
C GLN A 188 -13.09 1.08 11.20
N PHE A 189 -12.39 0.08 10.67
CA PHE A 189 -10.98 0.18 10.26
C PHE A 189 -10.81 0.07 8.74
N ASN A 190 -11.91 0.15 7.98
CA ASN A 190 -11.88 0.14 6.54
C ASN A 190 -11.84 1.58 6.00
N TYR A 191 -10.66 2.02 5.62
CA TYR A 191 -10.41 3.34 5.01
C TYR A 191 -10.19 3.23 3.50
N CYS A 192 -10.88 2.28 2.84
CA CYS A 192 -10.84 2.15 1.40
C CYS A 192 -11.65 3.26 0.72
N LEU A 193 -10.98 4.05 -0.13
CA LEU A 193 -11.58 5.19 -0.84
C LEU A 193 -12.48 4.79 -2.01
N ALA A 194 -12.60 3.50 -2.32
CA ALA A 194 -13.38 3.02 -3.47
C ALA A 194 -14.90 3.09 -3.29
N HIS A 195 -15.39 3.50 -2.11
CA HIS A 195 -16.82 3.71 -1.87
C HIS A 195 -17.22 5.15 -2.21
N PRO A 196 -18.05 5.35 -3.25
CA PRO A 196 -18.53 6.69 -3.66
C PRO A 196 -19.38 7.40 -2.60
N GLU A 197 -19.90 6.68 -1.61
CA GLU A 197 -20.78 7.18 -0.54
C GLU A 197 -20.02 7.61 0.74
N SER A 198 -18.68 7.52 0.74
CA SER A 198 -17.90 7.97 1.90
C SER A 198 -17.76 9.49 1.87
N ASP A 199 -17.92 10.14 3.03
CA ASP A 199 -17.65 11.57 3.24
C ASP A 199 -16.13 11.84 3.13
N VAL A 200 -15.60 11.72 1.90
CA VAL A 200 -14.18 11.90 1.61
C VAL A 200 -13.96 13.30 1.07
N THR A 201 -13.06 14.06 1.69
CA THR A 201 -12.55 15.31 1.15
C THR A 201 -11.22 15.08 0.47
N LEU A 202 -11.05 15.62 -0.75
CA LEU A 202 -9.83 15.49 -1.54
C LEU A 202 -9.05 16.81 -1.58
N TRP A 203 -7.73 16.69 -1.41
CA TRP A 203 -6.80 17.82 -1.36
C TRP A 203 -5.74 17.66 -2.45
N PRO A 204 -5.51 18.68 -3.31
CA PRO A 204 -4.47 18.63 -4.33
C PRO A 204 -3.07 18.67 -3.68
N PRO A 205 -2.01 18.27 -4.41
CA PRO A 205 -0.65 18.20 -3.87
C PRO A 205 -0.14 19.50 -3.23
N ARG A 206 -0.55 20.65 -3.77
CA ARG A 206 -0.14 21.98 -3.28
C ARG A 206 -0.68 22.31 -1.87
N ASP A 207 -1.75 21.65 -1.46
CA ASP A 207 -2.43 21.92 -0.19
C ASP A 207 -2.02 20.89 0.89
N ILE A 208 -1.15 19.93 0.54
CA ILE A 208 -0.61 18.94 1.47
C ILE A 208 0.55 19.57 2.24
N ALA A 209 0.52 19.40 3.57
CA ALA A 209 1.56 19.96 4.43
C ALA A 209 2.97 19.48 4.01
N PRO A 210 3.98 20.36 3.90
CA PRO A 210 5.33 19.98 3.48
C PRO A 210 5.92 18.82 4.31
N LYS A 211 5.70 18.81 5.64
CA LYS A 211 6.15 17.74 6.53
C LYS A 211 5.57 16.36 6.15
N VAL A 212 4.32 16.31 5.68
CA VAL A 212 3.69 15.08 5.18
C VAL A 212 4.33 14.65 3.88
N ALA A 213 4.42 15.55 2.90
CA ALA A 213 5.00 15.25 1.59
C ALA A 213 6.46 14.76 1.70
N GLU A 214 7.28 15.36 2.56
CA GLU A 214 8.66 14.93 2.82
C GLU A 214 8.72 13.55 3.46
N SER A 215 7.87 13.28 4.46
CA SER A 215 7.79 11.98 5.13
C SER A 215 7.35 10.89 4.15
N VAL A 216 6.32 11.17 3.34
CA VAL A 216 5.88 10.25 2.28
C VAL A 216 7.02 9.94 1.31
N LYS A 217 7.77 10.94 0.83
CA LYS A 217 8.91 10.72 -0.07
C LYS A 217 10.03 9.87 0.56
N LYS A 218 10.28 9.98 1.88
CA LYS A 218 11.22 9.10 2.57
C LYS A 218 10.72 7.65 2.57
N ILE A 219 9.44 7.45 2.91
CA ILE A 219 8.79 6.14 2.92
C ILE A 219 8.83 5.50 1.53
N LEU A 220 8.46 6.23 0.47
CA LEU A 220 8.47 5.72 -0.92
C LEU A 220 9.85 5.23 -1.33
N ARG A 221 10.90 6.01 -1.05
CA ARG A 221 12.29 5.63 -1.36
C ARG A 221 12.71 4.37 -0.61
N ALA A 222 12.43 4.30 0.69
CA ALA A 222 12.81 3.16 1.52
C ALA A 222 12.04 1.89 1.14
N ALA A 223 10.74 2.00 0.82
CA ALA A 223 9.90 0.89 0.35
C ALA A 223 10.14 0.52 -1.12
N LYS A 224 10.87 1.33 -1.89
CA LYS A 224 10.94 1.25 -3.37
C LYS A 224 9.54 1.20 -4.00
N MET A 225 8.62 1.99 -3.46
CA MET A 225 7.24 2.06 -3.93
C MET A 225 7.08 3.18 -4.96
N GLU A 226 6.53 2.85 -6.14
CA GLU A 226 6.26 3.79 -7.23
C GLU A 226 4.77 4.03 -7.44
N LEU A 227 3.92 3.09 -7.05
CA LEU A 227 2.44 3.16 -7.17
C LEU A 227 1.81 2.75 -5.85
N GLY A 228 0.84 3.50 -5.38
CA GLY A 228 0.10 3.12 -4.18
C GLY A 228 -0.29 4.30 -3.31
N ALA A 229 -0.44 4.04 -2.01
CA ALA A 229 -0.80 5.05 -1.03
C ALA A 229 -0.15 4.81 0.32
N VAL A 230 0.03 5.89 1.07
CA VAL A 230 0.47 5.88 2.47
C VAL A 230 -0.63 6.50 3.33
N VAL A 231 -0.90 5.90 4.49
CA VAL A 231 -1.98 6.31 5.39
C VAL A 231 -1.41 6.80 6.72
N TYR A 232 -1.94 7.90 7.23
CA TYR A 232 -1.55 8.47 8.50
C TYR A 232 -2.74 9.06 9.27
N LEU A 233 -2.54 9.33 10.55
CA LEU A 233 -3.40 10.11 11.43
C LEU A 233 -2.64 11.36 11.87
N LEU A 234 -3.33 12.40 12.32
CA LEU A 234 -2.72 13.51 13.05
C LEU A 234 -2.79 13.25 14.56
N ASP A 235 -1.67 13.46 15.27
CA ASP A 235 -1.66 13.50 16.72
C ASP A 235 -2.12 14.88 17.25
N GLU A 236 -2.14 15.06 18.58
CA GLU A 236 -2.60 16.30 19.23
C GLU A 236 -1.71 17.52 18.92
N GLU A 237 -0.48 17.29 18.46
CA GLU A 237 0.47 18.32 18.01
C GLU A 237 0.47 18.51 16.48
N ASP A 238 -0.55 18.01 15.78
CA ASP A 238 -0.67 18.02 14.33
C ASP A 238 0.48 17.30 13.59
N ASN A 239 1.17 16.33 14.23
CA ASN A 239 2.18 15.54 13.53
C ASN A 239 1.55 14.36 12.81
N PRO A 240 2.02 14.05 11.59
CA PRO A 240 1.56 12.86 10.88
C PRO A 240 2.16 11.59 11.50
N VAL A 241 1.30 10.70 11.98
CA VAL A 241 1.66 9.38 12.52
C VAL A 241 1.24 8.32 11.51
N PHE A 242 2.22 7.67 10.86
CA PHE A 242 1.98 6.76 9.75
C PHE A 242 1.57 5.38 10.24
N ILE A 243 0.48 4.84 9.66
CA ILE A 243 -0.19 3.63 10.13
C ILE A 243 -0.32 2.52 9.08
N ASP A 244 -0.21 2.84 7.78
CA ASP A 244 -0.39 1.85 6.71
C ASP A 244 0.31 2.28 5.41
N LEU A 245 0.70 1.26 4.60
CA LEU A 245 1.26 1.42 3.27
C LEU A 245 0.60 0.42 2.33
N ASN A 246 0.07 0.90 1.21
CA ASN A 246 -0.71 0.12 0.26
C ASN A 246 -0.11 0.23 -1.14
N PRO A 247 0.65 -0.78 -1.63
CA PRO A 247 1.24 -0.77 -2.98
C PRO A 247 0.20 -0.89 -4.09
N VAL A 248 -0.99 -1.37 -3.77
CA VAL A 248 -2.11 -1.46 -4.70
C VAL A 248 -3.19 -0.52 -4.22
N SER A 249 -3.48 0.51 -5.00
CA SER A 249 -4.49 1.51 -4.73
C SER A 249 -5.45 1.67 -5.89
N SER A 250 -6.69 2.03 -5.55
CA SER A 250 -7.71 2.48 -6.50
C SER A 250 -7.95 3.96 -6.24
N PHE A 251 -7.89 4.77 -7.29
CA PHE A 251 -8.09 6.21 -7.15
C PHE A 251 -9.55 6.54 -6.82
N HIS A 252 -9.75 7.57 -6.00
CA HIS A 252 -11.08 8.06 -5.71
C HIS A 252 -11.74 8.65 -6.98
N PRO A 253 -13.03 8.40 -7.25
CA PRO A 253 -13.70 8.91 -8.46
C PRO A 253 -13.63 10.43 -8.63
N GLY A 254 -13.61 11.19 -7.53
CA GLY A 254 -13.48 12.65 -7.52
C GLY A 254 -12.06 13.18 -7.77
N ALA A 255 -11.05 12.32 -7.84
CA ALA A 255 -9.65 12.76 -7.95
C ALA A 255 -9.36 13.57 -9.22
N THR A 256 -10.03 13.24 -10.33
CA THR A 256 -9.90 14.00 -11.59
C THR A 256 -10.25 15.48 -11.42
N ALA A 257 -11.30 15.79 -10.66
CA ALA A 257 -11.72 17.17 -10.43
C ALA A 257 -10.67 17.97 -9.62
N VAL A 258 -10.03 17.32 -8.65
CA VAL A 258 -9.02 17.95 -7.78
C VAL A 258 -7.68 18.12 -8.50
N LEU A 259 -7.31 17.15 -9.34
CA LEU A 259 -6.03 17.14 -10.07
C LEU A 259 -6.07 17.91 -11.38
N GLY A 260 -7.26 18.16 -11.96
CA GLY A 260 -7.42 18.68 -13.32
C GLY A 260 -7.02 17.67 -14.41
N ARG A 261 -6.77 16.41 -14.03
CA ARG A 261 -6.43 15.28 -14.94
C ARG A 261 -6.80 13.95 -14.29
N ASP A 262 -7.09 12.95 -15.10
CA ASP A 262 -7.35 11.60 -14.62
C ASP A 262 -6.06 10.99 -14.02
N PRO A 263 -6.05 10.57 -12.76
CA PRO A 263 -4.89 9.90 -12.14
C PRO A 263 -4.56 8.56 -12.81
N LEU A 264 -5.55 7.88 -13.37
CA LEU A 264 -5.32 6.63 -14.10
C LEU A 264 -4.59 6.89 -15.43
N ASP A 265 -4.96 7.97 -16.13
CA ASP A 265 -4.28 8.44 -17.34
C ASP A 265 -2.83 8.87 -17.03
N ALA A 266 -2.61 9.55 -15.91
CA ALA A 266 -1.27 9.89 -15.44
C ALA A 266 -0.43 8.62 -15.15
N THR A 267 -1.05 7.59 -14.55
CA THR A 267 -0.41 6.30 -14.30
C THR A 267 -0.02 5.59 -15.59
N ALA A 268 -0.92 5.56 -16.58
CA ALA A 268 -0.62 4.98 -17.88
C ALA A 268 0.55 5.71 -18.57
N SER A 269 0.57 7.05 -18.53
CA SER A 269 1.67 7.87 -19.05
C SER A 269 3.00 7.56 -18.35
N TYR A 270 2.97 7.44 -17.03
CA TYR A 270 4.13 7.08 -16.22
C TYR A 270 4.71 5.70 -16.62
N LEU A 271 3.85 4.69 -16.74
CA LEU A 271 4.26 3.33 -17.09
C LEU A 271 4.81 3.23 -18.51
N VAL A 272 4.23 3.95 -19.47
CA VAL A 272 4.77 4.06 -20.86
C VAL A 272 6.16 4.67 -20.83
N HIS A 273 6.37 5.77 -20.09
CA HIS A 273 7.69 6.40 -19.95
C HIS A 273 8.71 5.46 -19.29
N ARG A 274 8.32 4.75 -18.24
CA ARG A 274 9.17 3.76 -17.57
C ARG A 274 9.55 2.60 -18.50
N SER A 275 8.63 2.12 -19.34
CA SER A 275 8.90 1.05 -20.30
C SER A 275 9.85 1.48 -21.41
N ALA A 276 9.78 2.72 -21.89
CA ALA A 276 10.71 3.27 -22.88
C ALA A 276 12.17 3.30 -22.36
N GLY A 277 12.35 3.58 -21.06
CA GLY A 277 13.67 3.54 -20.41
C GLY A 277 14.28 2.14 -20.31
N VAL A 278 13.47 1.08 -20.41
CA VAL A 278 13.92 -0.33 -20.44
C VAL A 278 14.52 -0.68 -21.81
N GLU A 279 13.85 -0.30 -22.90
CA GLU A 279 14.31 -0.58 -24.26
C GLU A 279 15.69 0.03 -24.55
N THR A 280 15.95 1.25 -24.04
CA THR A 280 17.25 1.92 -24.24
C THR A 280 18.41 1.26 -23.47
N LYS A 281 18.14 0.53 -22.38
CA LYS A 281 19.16 -0.21 -21.62
C LYS A 281 19.49 -1.57 -22.23
N GLY A 282 18.54 -2.19 -22.91
CA GLY A 282 18.74 -3.50 -23.58
C GLY A 282 19.49 -3.43 -24.90
N GLN A 283 19.77 -2.24 -25.43
CA GLN A 283 20.50 -2.02 -26.70
C GLN A 283 21.97 -1.59 -26.50
N ARG A 284 22.47 -1.59 -25.27
CA ARG A 284 23.87 -1.32 -24.93
C ARG A 284 24.50 -2.59 -24.37
#